data_fe6f2ed061a3e4caf64bf1dae70b074c
#
_entry.id   fe6f2ed061a3e4caf64bf1dae70b074c
#
_cell.length_a   1.000
_cell.length_b   1.000
_cell.length_c   1.000
_cell.angle_alpha   90.00
_cell.angle_beta   90.00
_cell.angle_gamma   90.00
#
_symmetry.space_group_name_H-M   'P 1'
#
loop_
_entity.id
_entity.type
_entity.pdbx_description
1 polymer ?
#
loop_
_entity_poly.entity_id
_entity_poly.type
_entity_poly.pdbx_seq_one_letter_code
_entity_poly.pdbx_strand_id
1 'polypeptide(L)'
;AKKIIIAVNSDLPNLNIKKRFSFPLILTSSITRRLTSNECNLIGNPAPWGVLSVKPTGATVRFTNDHRIMIRNTSNPYFKSLYNFDDCIKKHRDGLSKRFPEIKHVDFDNSWSGMISVSRNGNPLFGNIDRKIFYGGVYNGGGLGLSALFGAAMIDSALAKNNSRLNIVESYPEAN
;
A
#
# COMPACT_ATOMS: atom_id res chain seq x y z
N ALA A 1 10.51 -9.22 28.25
CA ALA A 1 11.02 -7.91 27.81
C ALA A 1 10.43 -6.80 28.68
N LYS A 2 11.19 -5.73 28.94
CA LYS A 2 10.69 -4.57 29.68
C LYS A 2 9.71 -3.74 28.86
N LYS A 3 9.91 -3.68 27.53
CA LYS A 3 9.06 -2.98 26.56
C LYS A 3 8.99 -3.76 25.27
N ILE A 4 7.86 -3.65 24.57
CA ILE A 4 7.57 -4.33 23.30
C ILE A 4 7.16 -3.26 22.30
N ILE A 5 7.70 -3.34 21.07
CA ILE A 5 7.29 -2.50 19.93
C ILE A 5 6.62 -3.40 18.90
N ILE A 6 5.40 -3.05 18.51
CA ILE A 6 4.58 -3.78 17.55
C ILE A 6 4.41 -2.93 16.30
N ALA A 7 5.04 -3.36 15.20
CA ALA A 7 5.07 -2.67 13.91
C ALA A 7 4.53 -3.57 12.78
N VAL A 8 3.43 -4.27 13.02
CA VAL A 8 2.87 -5.28 12.10
C VAL A 8 1.77 -4.73 11.18
N ASN A 9 1.55 -3.42 11.18
CA ASN A 9 0.59 -2.71 10.32
C ASN A 9 -0.79 -3.38 10.26
N SER A 10 -1.07 -4.12 9.20
CA SER A 10 -2.37 -4.75 8.93
C SER A 10 -2.73 -5.88 9.91
N ASP A 11 -1.75 -6.41 10.64
CA ASP A 11 -1.96 -7.52 11.59
C ASP A 11 -2.24 -7.08 13.03
N LEU A 12 -2.25 -5.77 13.30
CA LEU A 12 -2.63 -5.24 14.63
C LEU A 12 -3.96 -5.79 15.16
N PRO A 13 -5.04 -5.92 14.36
CA PRO A 13 -6.28 -6.51 14.80
C PRO A 13 -6.17 -7.98 15.24
N ASN A 14 -5.25 -8.74 14.64
CA ASN A 14 -5.00 -10.14 15.01
C ASN A 14 -4.38 -10.28 16.41
N LEU A 15 -3.71 -9.21 16.86
CA LEU A 15 -3.17 -9.07 18.21
C LEU A 15 -4.17 -8.41 19.19
N ASN A 16 -5.44 -8.26 18.82
CA ASN A 16 -6.49 -7.55 19.55
C ASN A 16 -6.17 -6.06 19.83
N ILE A 17 -5.26 -5.46 19.08
CA ILE A 17 -4.90 -4.05 19.21
C ILE A 17 -5.81 -3.23 18.28
N LYS A 18 -6.65 -2.36 18.86
CA LYS A 18 -7.53 -1.43 18.13
C LYS A 18 -8.32 -2.11 16.99
N LYS A 19 -8.88 -3.28 17.24
CA LYS A 19 -9.48 -4.20 16.26
C LYS A 19 -10.59 -3.57 15.40
N ARG A 20 -11.30 -2.56 15.91
CA ARG A 20 -12.42 -1.89 15.21
C ARG A 20 -11.99 -0.67 14.39
N PHE A 21 -10.73 -0.28 14.41
CA PHE A 21 -10.21 0.95 13.83
C PHE A 21 -9.52 0.72 12.48
N SER A 22 -9.50 -0.49 11.99
CA SER A 22 -8.86 -0.80 10.72
C SER A 22 -9.68 -1.75 9.87
N PHE A 23 -9.63 -1.52 8.57
CA PHE A 23 -10.29 -2.33 7.58
C PHE A 23 -9.23 -2.84 6.58
N PRO A 24 -9.05 -4.16 6.43
CA PRO A 24 -8.07 -4.71 5.52
C PRO A 24 -8.59 -4.72 4.08
N LEU A 25 -7.75 -4.25 3.16
CA LEU A 25 -7.97 -4.30 1.71
C LEU A 25 -6.88 -5.13 1.04
N ILE A 26 -7.26 -5.95 0.07
CA ILE A 26 -6.33 -6.60 -0.84
C ILE A 26 -6.16 -5.71 -2.08
N LEU A 27 -4.92 -5.39 -2.38
CA LEU A 27 -4.51 -4.77 -3.63
C LEU A 27 -3.82 -5.83 -4.49
N THR A 28 -4.24 -5.96 -5.73
CA THR A 28 -3.59 -6.84 -6.70
C THR A 28 -2.90 -6.01 -7.77
N SER A 29 -1.71 -6.40 -8.16
CA SER A 29 -0.92 -5.75 -9.20
C SER A 29 -0.46 -6.79 -10.22
N SER A 30 -0.28 -6.35 -11.46
CA SER A 30 0.34 -7.14 -12.53
C SER A 30 1.44 -6.32 -13.18
N ILE A 31 2.48 -6.99 -13.68
CA ILE A 31 3.56 -6.37 -14.44
C ILE A 31 3.75 -7.13 -15.75
N THR A 32 3.89 -6.40 -16.85
CA THR A 32 4.12 -6.99 -18.16
C THR A 32 5.47 -7.69 -18.23
N ARG A 33 5.65 -8.56 -19.22
CA ARG A 33 6.99 -8.87 -19.72
C ARG A 33 7.69 -7.57 -20.13
N ARG A 34 9.01 -7.66 -20.27
CA ARG A 34 9.78 -6.55 -20.83
C ARG A 34 9.29 -6.22 -22.23
N LEU A 35 9.03 -4.95 -22.50
CA LEU A 35 8.67 -4.46 -23.82
C LEU A 35 9.89 -4.52 -24.75
N THR A 36 9.65 -4.87 -26.01
CA THR A 36 10.65 -4.74 -27.09
C THR A 36 10.87 -3.27 -27.43
N SER A 37 11.96 -2.97 -28.14
CA SER A 37 12.24 -1.61 -28.61
C SER A 37 11.11 -1.07 -29.49
N ASN A 38 10.49 -1.91 -30.33
CA ASN A 38 9.35 -1.51 -31.14
C ASN A 38 8.12 -1.18 -30.30
N GLU A 39 7.82 -1.98 -29.27
CA GLU A 39 6.71 -1.71 -28.35
C GLU A 39 6.95 -0.44 -27.52
N CYS A 40 8.18 -0.18 -27.10
CA CYS A 40 8.53 1.08 -26.45
C CYS A 40 8.31 2.28 -27.39
N ASN A 41 8.70 2.16 -28.66
CA ASN A 41 8.47 3.21 -29.66
C ASN A 41 6.98 3.47 -29.91
N LEU A 42 6.15 2.43 -29.92
CA LEU A 42 4.69 2.55 -30.10
C LEU A 42 4.02 3.38 -28.98
N ILE A 43 4.57 3.34 -27.79
CA ILE A 43 4.08 4.15 -26.63
C ILE A 43 4.88 5.45 -26.43
N GLY A 44 5.68 5.87 -27.43
CA GLY A 44 6.43 7.12 -27.40
C GLY A 44 7.78 7.06 -26.70
N ASN A 45 8.34 5.87 -26.50
CA ASN A 45 9.66 5.63 -25.86
C ASN A 45 9.89 6.47 -24.58
N PRO A 46 8.98 6.40 -23.59
CA PRO A 46 9.02 7.27 -22.45
C PRO A 46 10.21 6.97 -21.52
N ALA A 47 10.73 7.98 -20.83
CA ALA A 47 11.52 7.76 -19.62
C ALA A 47 10.66 7.09 -18.54
N PRO A 48 11.25 6.43 -17.53
CA PRO A 48 10.50 5.81 -16.44
C PRO A 48 9.61 6.81 -15.71
N TRP A 49 8.37 6.40 -15.43
CA TRP A 49 7.37 7.24 -14.77
C TRP A 49 6.41 6.41 -13.91
N GLY A 50 5.66 7.09 -13.05
CA GLY A 50 4.58 6.51 -12.27
C GLY A 50 3.44 7.49 -12.07
N VAL A 51 2.21 6.99 -12.17
CA VAL A 51 0.98 7.74 -11.93
C VAL A 51 0.15 7.03 -10.87
N LEU A 52 -0.31 7.78 -9.91
CA LEU A 52 -1.27 7.36 -8.90
C LEU A 52 -2.55 8.20 -9.06
N SER A 53 -3.68 7.53 -9.16
CA SER A 53 -4.97 8.22 -9.20
C SER A 53 -5.24 8.96 -7.88
N VAL A 54 -5.83 10.13 -7.98
CA VAL A 54 -6.33 10.89 -6.81
C VAL A 54 -7.51 10.17 -6.13
N LYS A 55 -8.27 9.37 -6.87
CA LYS A 55 -9.37 8.58 -6.30
C LYS A 55 -8.81 7.46 -5.41
N PRO A 56 -9.34 7.24 -4.20
CA PRO A 56 -8.82 6.25 -3.24
C PRO A 56 -8.67 4.82 -3.81
N THR A 57 -9.57 4.41 -4.71
CA THR A 57 -9.57 3.09 -5.36
C THR A 57 -9.06 3.14 -6.80
N GLY A 58 -8.46 4.27 -7.20
CA GLY A 58 -8.03 4.49 -8.58
C GLY A 58 -6.77 3.70 -8.96
N ALA A 59 -6.46 3.73 -10.25
CA ALA A 59 -5.34 2.98 -10.79
C ALA A 59 -3.98 3.57 -10.38
N THR A 60 -3.02 2.68 -10.16
CA THR A 60 -1.59 2.99 -10.21
C THR A 60 -1.02 2.37 -11.46
N VAL A 61 -0.27 3.13 -12.25
CA VAL A 61 0.43 2.65 -13.44
C VAL A 61 1.86 3.16 -13.38
N ARG A 62 2.81 2.28 -13.70
CA ARG A 62 4.23 2.62 -13.74
C ARG A 62 4.87 2.05 -15.00
N PHE A 63 5.72 2.84 -15.64
CA PHE A 63 6.70 2.36 -16.60
C PHE A 63 8.06 2.31 -15.90
N THR A 64 8.67 1.14 -15.88
CA THR A 64 9.86 0.84 -15.08
C THR A 64 11.15 1.08 -15.87
N ASN A 65 12.29 1.16 -15.18
CA ASN A 65 13.62 1.30 -15.80
C ASN A 65 13.99 0.14 -16.73
N ASP A 66 13.45 -1.04 -16.50
CA ASP A 66 13.64 -2.23 -17.33
C ASP A 66 12.55 -2.41 -18.39
N HIS A 67 11.84 -1.33 -18.75
CA HIS A 67 10.86 -1.26 -19.82
C HIS A 67 9.66 -2.21 -19.63
N ARG A 68 9.09 -2.24 -18.44
CA ARG A 68 7.86 -2.96 -18.13
C ARG A 68 6.76 -2.01 -17.70
N ILE A 69 5.52 -2.40 -17.89
CA ILE A 69 4.37 -1.66 -17.36
C ILE A 69 3.77 -2.44 -16.19
N MET A 70 3.77 -1.81 -15.03
CA MET A 70 3.04 -2.29 -13.85
C MET A 70 1.70 -1.59 -13.76
N ILE A 71 0.64 -2.34 -13.53
CA ILE A 71 -0.70 -1.82 -13.31
C ILE A 71 -1.34 -2.42 -12.05
N ARG A 72 -1.98 -1.58 -11.27
CA ARG A 72 -2.88 -1.91 -10.18
C ARG A 72 -4.14 -1.05 -10.34
N ASN A 73 -5.27 -1.65 -10.63
CA ASN A 73 -6.55 -0.97 -10.76
C ASN A 73 -7.67 -1.71 -10.02
N THR A 74 -7.30 -2.56 -9.06
CA THR A 74 -8.21 -3.31 -8.22
C THR A 74 -7.93 -3.05 -6.75
N SER A 75 -8.99 -3.01 -5.96
CA SER A 75 -8.96 -2.88 -4.50
C SER A 75 -10.19 -3.62 -3.97
N ASN A 76 -9.97 -4.65 -3.20
CA ASN A 76 -11.02 -5.53 -2.71
C ASN A 76 -10.98 -5.61 -1.19
N PRO A 77 -12.14 -5.64 -0.50
CA PRO A 77 -12.19 -6.00 0.91
C PRO A 77 -11.56 -7.37 1.16
N TYR A 78 -10.87 -7.53 2.28
CA TYR A 78 -10.31 -8.81 2.69
C TYR A 78 -11.41 -9.73 3.25
N PHE A 79 -12.32 -10.15 2.38
CA PHE A 79 -13.28 -11.22 2.68
C PHE A 79 -13.09 -12.31 1.65
N LYS A 80 -12.80 -13.53 2.09
CA LYS A 80 -12.51 -14.69 1.21
C LYS A 80 -13.56 -14.90 0.10
N SER A 81 -14.82 -14.58 0.38
CA SER A 81 -15.93 -14.71 -0.58
C SER A 81 -15.98 -13.64 -1.66
N LEU A 82 -15.28 -12.52 -1.51
CA LEU A 82 -15.34 -11.37 -2.43
C LEU A 82 -14.06 -11.14 -3.24
N TYR A 83 -13.01 -11.91 -2.95
CA TYR A 83 -11.72 -11.76 -3.63
C TYR A 83 -11.49 -12.89 -4.61
N ASN A 84 -11.35 -12.55 -5.87
CA ASN A 84 -10.94 -13.46 -6.95
C ASN A 84 -9.70 -12.88 -7.64
N PHE A 85 -8.59 -13.61 -7.57
CA PHE A 85 -7.31 -13.18 -8.12
C PHE A 85 -7.35 -13.08 -9.66
N ASP A 86 -7.95 -14.07 -10.33
CA ASP A 86 -8.02 -14.11 -11.80
C ASP A 86 -8.88 -12.98 -12.36
N ASP A 87 -9.96 -12.62 -11.67
CA ASP A 87 -10.78 -11.46 -12.06
C ASP A 87 -10.03 -10.13 -11.90
N CYS A 88 -9.13 -10.04 -10.92
CA CYS A 88 -8.25 -8.89 -10.80
C CYS A 88 -7.31 -8.80 -12.00
N ILE A 89 -6.71 -9.93 -12.43
CA ILE A 89 -5.81 -9.96 -13.60
C ILE A 89 -6.57 -9.60 -14.89
N LYS A 90 -7.79 -10.07 -15.08
CA LYS A 90 -8.64 -9.66 -16.21
C LYS A 90 -8.86 -8.15 -16.23
N LYS A 91 -9.21 -7.55 -15.08
CA LYS A 91 -9.37 -6.09 -14.95
C LYS A 91 -8.06 -5.33 -15.22
N HIS A 92 -6.90 -5.90 -14.84
CA HIS A 92 -5.61 -5.32 -15.19
C HIS A 92 -5.38 -5.37 -16.71
N ARG A 93 -5.70 -6.49 -17.36
CA ARG A 93 -5.61 -6.64 -18.84
C ARG A 93 -6.48 -5.58 -19.55
N ASP A 94 -7.73 -5.44 -19.14
CA ASP A 94 -8.63 -4.43 -19.68
C ASP A 94 -8.10 -3.02 -19.44
N GLY A 95 -7.60 -2.76 -18.25
CA GLY A 95 -7.03 -1.48 -17.88
C GLY A 95 -5.77 -1.13 -18.68
N LEU A 96 -4.91 -2.10 -18.95
CA LEU A 96 -3.72 -1.95 -19.81
C LEU A 96 -4.13 -1.66 -21.26
N SER A 97 -5.01 -2.48 -21.81
CA SER A 97 -5.47 -2.37 -23.21
C SER A 97 -6.17 -1.04 -23.51
N LYS A 98 -6.92 -0.50 -22.55
CA LYS A 98 -7.56 0.81 -22.70
C LYS A 98 -6.58 1.98 -22.66
N ARG A 99 -5.45 1.84 -21.97
CA ARG A 99 -4.44 2.91 -21.83
C ARG A 99 -3.36 2.85 -22.90
N PHE A 100 -3.06 1.66 -23.36
CA PHE A 100 -2.01 1.36 -24.32
C PHE A 100 -2.54 0.37 -25.36
N PRO A 101 -3.46 0.81 -26.23
CA PRO A 101 -4.08 -0.07 -27.24
C PRO A 101 -3.06 -0.66 -28.22
N GLU A 102 -1.95 0.04 -28.47
CA GLU A 102 -0.88 -0.38 -29.36
C GLU A 102 -0.15 -1.63 -28.88
N ILE A 103 -0.11 -1.83 -27.56
CA ILE A 103 0.58 -2.95 -26.90
C ILE A 103 -0.37 -3.86 -26.13
N LYS A 104 -1.67 -3.87 -26.47
CA LYS A 104 -2.69 -4.72 -25.82
C LYS A 104 -2.38 -6.23 -25.83
N HIS A 105 -1.51 -6.67 -26.75
CA HIS A 105 -1.06 -8.05 -26.91
C HIS A 105 0.03 -8.46 -25.91
N VAL A 106 0.64 -7.50 -25.23
CA VAL A 106 1.75 -7.79 -24.31
C VAL A 106 1.23 -8.49 -23.05
N ASP A 107 1.81 -9.64 -22.73
CA ASP A 107 1.41 -10.45 -21.59
C ASP A 107 1.98 -9.94 -20.26
N PHE A 108 1.31 -10.31 -19.17
CA PHE A 108 1.86 -10.17 -17.84
C PHE A 108 2.78 -11.34 -17.50
N ASP A 109 4.00 -11.03 -17.07
CA ASP A 109 4.94 -12.01 -16.54
C ASP A 109 4.56 -12.44 -15.13
N ASN A 110 4.16 -11.45 -14.31
CA ASN A 110 3.90 -11.67 -12.91
C ASN A 110 2.66 -10.90 -12.46
N SER A 111 1.95 -11.50 -11.51
CA SER A 111 0.89 -10.86 -10.76
C SER A 111 1.00 -11.25 -9.29
N TRP A 112 0.72 -10.31 -8.40
CA TRP A 112 0.81 -10.52 -6.97
C TRP A 112 -0.23 -9.70 -6.22
N SER A 113 -0.48 -10.08 -4.99
CA SER A 113 -1.35 -9.33 -4.09
C SER A 113 -0.64 -8.96 -2.80
N GLY A 114 -1.07 -7.86 -2.23
CA GLY A 114 -0.65 -7.42 -0.91
C GLY A 114 -1.81 -6.85 -0.12
N MET A 115 -1.72 -6.94 1.20
CA MET A 115 -2.73 -6.40 2.09
C MET A 115 -2.30 -5.03 2.60
N ILE A 116 -3.21 -4.08 2.57
CA ILE A 116 -3.09 -2.81 3.27
C ILE A 116 -4.19 -2.69 4.31
N SER A 117 -3.97 -1.87 5.30
CA SER A 117 -4.97 -1.51 6.30
C SER A 117 -5.35 -0.05 6.15
N VAL A 118 -6.64 0.23 6.18
CA VAL A 118 -7.18 1.58 6.12
C VAL A 118 -8.05 1.85 7.34
N SER A 119 -8.03 3.08 7.82
CA SER A 119 -8.96 3.58 8.83
C SER A 119 -10.09 4.37 8.15
N ARG A 120 -11.20 4.54 8.84
CA ARG A 120 -12.35 5.28 8.32
C ARG A 120 -12.04 6.75 8.05
N ASN A 121 -11.26 7.38 8.90
CA ASN A 121 -10.87 8.80 8.78
C ASN A 121 -9.55 9.02 8.05
N GLY A 122 -8.90 7.97 7.54
CA GLY A 122 -7.63 8.06 6.81
C GLY A 122 -6.42 8.32 7.72
N ASN A 123 -6.57 8.30 9.04
CA ASN A 123 -5.46 8.51 9.98
C ASN A 123 -4.78 7.21 10.37
N PRO A 124 -3.46 7.21 10.54
CA PRO A 124 -2.73 6.05 11.03
C PRO A 124 -3.00 5.82 12.52
N LEU A 125 -2.77 4.58 12.98
CA LEU A 125 -2.79 4.21 14.38
C LEU A 125 -1.42 4.43 15.00
N PHE A 126 -1.42 5.04 16.20
CA PHE A 126 -0.25 5.18 17.06
C PHE A 126 -0.68 5.15 18.53
N GLY A 127 0.09 4.48 19.38
CA GLY A 127 -0.22 4.50 20.79
C GLY A 127 0.58 3.49 21.62
N ASN A 128 0.16 3.34 22.88
CA ASN A 128 0.72 2.36 23.78
C ASN A 128 -0.34 1.72 24.68
N ILE A 129 0.00 0.56 25.25
CA ILE A 129 -0.77 -0.13 26.29
C ILE A 129 0.13 -0.18 27.54
N ASP A 130 -0.34 0.41 28.62
CA ASP A 130 0.30 0.41 29.94
C ASP A 130 1.77 0.87 29.94
N ARG A 131 2.15 1.71 28.97
CA ARG A 131 3.55 2.16 28.75
C ARG A 131 4.55 1.00 28.61
N LYS A 132 4.07 -0.17 28.22
CA LYS A 132 4.87 -1.39 28.02
C LYS A 132 4.84 -1.86 26.57
N ILE A 133 3.71 -1.77 25.89
CA ILE A 133 3.52 -2.18 24.51
C ILE A 133 3.25 -0.92 23.70
N PHE A 134 4.09 -0.65 22.72
CA PHE A 134 3.98 0.49 21.81
C PHE A 134 3.61 -0.05 20.42
N TYR A 135 2.63 0.56 19.76
CA TYR A 135 2.16 0.10 18.47
C TYR A 135 1.98 1.25 17.47
N GLY A 136 2.21 0.94 16.19
CA GLY A 136 1.94 1.83 15.08
C GLY A 136 1.57 1.04 13.82
N GLY A 137 0.66 1.60 13.02
CA GLY A 137 0.19 0.93 11.81
C GLY A 137 -1.00 1.63 11.16
N VAL A 138 -1.70 0.89 10.29
CA VAL A 138 -2.88 1.39 9.55
C VAL A 138 -2.52 2.62 8.70
N TYR A 139 -1.47 2.50 7.90
CA TYR A 139 -0.90 3.63 7.14
C TYR A 139 -1.70 4.03 5.90
N ASN A 140 -2.89 3.49 5.67
CA ASN A 140 -3.81 3.90 4.59
C ASN A 140 -3.17 3.89 3.18
N GLY A 141 -2.22 2.98 2.94
CA GLY A 141 -1.45 2.88 1.71
C GLY A 141 -0.18 3.76 1.67
N GLY A 142 0.00 4.70 2.60
CA GLY A 142 1.19 5.55 2.73
C GLY A 142 2.35 4.94 3.53
N GLY A 143 2.42 3.60 3.61
CA GLY A 143 3.31 2.89 4.53
C GLY A 143 4.80 3.21 4.38
N LEU A 144 5.28 3.47 3.16
CA LEU A 144 6.72 3.64 2.93
C LEU A 144 7.33 4.81 3.72
N GLY A 145 6.68 5.98 3.71
CA GLY A 145 7.14 7.15 4.48
C GLY A 145 6.69 7.11 5.95
N LEU A 146 5.41 6.80 6.17
CA LEU A 146 4.83 6.82 7.51
C LEU A 146 5.42 5.76 8.42
N SER A 147 5.76 4.56 7.92
CA SER A 147 6.34 3.50 8.75
C SER A 147 7.70 3.89 9.35
N ALA A 148 8.54 4.61 8.62
CA ALA A 148 9.81 5.10 9.12
C ALA A 148 9.62 6.14 10.24
N LEU A 149 8.71 7.11 10.03
CA LEU A 149 8.38 8.13 11.02
C LEU A 149 7.78 7.51 12.28
N PHE A 150 6.77 6.67 12.12
CA PHE A 150 6.05 6.03 13.23
C PHE A 150 6.93 5.02 13.96
N GLY A 151 7.76 4.27 13.26
CA GLY A 151 8.74 3.35 13.85
C GLY A 151 9.71 4.07 14.78
N ALA A 152 10.26 5.18 14.32
CA ALA A 152 11.14 6.00 15.13
C ALA A 152 10.40 6.66 16.32
N ALA A 153 9.17 7.14 16.12
CA ALA A 153 8.36 7.71 17.19
C ALA A 153 7.99 6.68 18.27
N MET A 154 7.68 5.43 17.89
CA MET A 154 7.46 4.34 18.85
C MET A 154 8.68 4.10 19.75
N ILE A 155 9.88 4.15 19.20
CA ILE A 155 11.12 4.02 19.97
C ILE A 155 11.30 5.21 20.91
N ASP A 156 11.07 6.44 20.45
CA ASP A 156 11.19 7.63 21.26
C ASP A 156 10.18 7.59 22.43
N SER A 157 8.94 7.24 22.16
CA SER A 157 7.90 7.05 23.18
C SER A 157 8.28 5.94 24.18
N ALA A 158 8.81 4.82 23.68
CA ALA A 158 9.29 3.73 24.52
C ALA A 158 10.46 4.13 25.42
N LEU A 159 11.32 5.03 24.98
CA LEU A 159 12.44 5.58 25.75
C LEU A 159 12.08 6.80 26.58
N ALA A 160 10.82 7.21 26.59
CA ALA A 160 10.31 8.44 27.26
C ALA A 160 11.06 9.71 26.79
N LYS A 161 11.47 9.75 25.51
CA LYS A 161 12.06 10.92 24.89
C LYS A 161 10.96 11.87 24.42
N ASN A 162 11.15 13.15 24.65
CA ASN A 162 10.30 14.20 24.09
C ASN A 162 11.06 14.89 22.96
N ASN A 163 10.51 14.88 21.73
CA ASN A 163 11.08 15.55 20.57
C ASN A 163 10.02 15.89 19.53
N SER A 164 10.38 16.71 18.55
CA SER A 164 9.48 17.19 17.51
C SER A 164 8.83 16.08 16.70
N ARG A 165 9.54 14.98 16.44
CA ARG A 165 9.01 13.81 15.71
C ARG A 165 7.87 13.14 16.46
N LEU A 166 8.04 12.90 17.75
CA LEU A 166 6.99 12.32 18.61
C LEU A 166 5.79 13.25 18.66
N ASN A 167 5.99 14.54 18.85
CA ASN A 167 4.92 15.54 18.88
C ASN A 167 4.12 15.57 17.56
N ILE A 168 4.79 15.45 16.39
CA ILE A 168 4.12 15.36 15.10
C ILE A 168 3.23 14.11 15.04
N VAL A 169 3.75 12.94 15.42
CA VAL A 169 2.99 11.69 15.37
C VAL A 169 1.80 11.72 16.35
N GLU A 170 1.99 12.25 17.56
CA GLU A 170 0.93 12.39 18.56
C GLU A 170 -0.12 13.46 18.20
N SER A 171 0.21 14.38 17.29
CA SER A 171 -0.75 15.38 16.79
C SER A 171 -1.75 14.83 15.76
N TYR A 172 -1.51 13.64 15.19
CA TYR A 172 -2.50 13.01 14.32
C TYR A 172 -3.76 12.67 15.12
N PRO A 173 -4.94 13.01 14.59
CA PRO A 173 -6.19 12.54 15.19
C PRO A 173 -6.22 11.02 15.29
N GLU A 174 -6.80 10.49 16.34
CA GLU A 174 -6.90 9.05 16.51
C GLU A 174 -7.65 8.42 15.32
N ALA A 175 -7.14 7.28 14.81
CA ALA A 175 -7.82 6.52 13.77
C ALA A 175 -9.19 6.03 14.27
N ASN A 176 -10.22 6.11 13.44
CA ASN A 176 -11.58 5.64 13.72
C ASN A 176 -12.21 4.90 12.54
#